data_ae17c6ff25b84818a9db1f2701b5e5bc
#
_entry.id   ae17c6ff25b84818a9db1f2701b5e5bc
#
_cell.length_a   1.000
_cell.length_b   1.000
_cell.length_c   1.000
_cell.angle_alpha   90.00
_cell.angle_beta   90.00
_cell.angle_gamma   90.00
#
_symmetry.space_group_name_H-M   'P 1'
#
loop_
_entity.id
_entity.type
_entity.pdbx_description
1 polymer ?
#
loop_
_entity_poly.entity_id
_entity_poly.type
_entity_poly.pdbx_seq_one_letter_code
_entity_poly.pdbx_strand_id
1 'polypeptide(L)'
;GSMTGNKILSGAAKYSSNRGIVLYNSSKVKGSINKNTIEKCSDSAIVVSLKSQVTGSVNGNKISSAAKYGIQTLNKSSIGKAIASNTIKNAKTSGILIGSISNTLKIEKNKISGCSNAGIYIQPATTKYKITATNNTITGNKKGSGFTIRKAKILINKNKISKVTFGVYADKKCKGNVYANKISKITKKKVYTDTKKVKLKK
;
A
#
# COMPACT_ATOMS: atom_id res chain seq x y z
N GLY A 1 12.34 -20.09 1.38
CA GLY A 1 10.93 -20.50 1.39
C GLY A 1 9.98 -19.31 1.41
N SER A 2 8.70 -19.62 1.44
CA SER A 2 7.58 -18.69 1.56
C SER A 2 6.98 -18.71 2.97
N MET A 3 6.35 -17.62 3.37
CA MET A 3 5.54 -17.54 4.60
C MET A 3 4.06 -17.63 4.18
N THR A 4 3.42 -18.80 4.40
CA THR A 4 2.11 -19.10 3.79
C THR A 4 1.11 -19.67 4.78
N GLY A 5 -0.14 -19.20 4.72
CA GLY A 5 -1.28 -19.80 5.42
C GLY A 5 -1.29 -19.61 6.93
N ASN A 6 -0.44 -18.76 7.48
CA ASN A 6 -0.36 -18.56 8.93
C ASN A 6 -1.55 -17.71 9.42
N LYS A 7 -2.07 -18.05 10.61
CA LYS A 7 -3.01 -17.22 11.35
C LYS A 7 -2.25 -16.53 12.49
N ILE A 8 -2.18 -15.20 12.45
CA ILE A 8 -1.49 -14.37 13.41
C ILE A 8 -2.51 -13.47 14.08
N LEU A 9 -2.77 -13.72 15.35
CA LEU A 9 -3.62 -12.90 16.17
C LEU A 9 -2.74 -12.15 17.17
N SER A 10 -2.50 -10.88 16.90
CA SER A 10 -1.74 -10.02 17.80
C SER A 10 -2.68 -9.42 18.82
N GLY A 11 -2.50 -9.76 20.09
CA GLY A 11 -3.27 -9.16 21.18
C GLY A 11 -3.03 -7.65 21.30
N ALA A 12 -4.01 -6.90 21.75
CA ALA A 12 -3.88 -5.47 22.07
C ALA A 12 -3.03 -5.29 23.33
N ALA A 13 -1.71 -5.38 23.21
CA ALA A 13 -0.84 -5.03 24.33
C ALA A 13 -0.79 -3.51 24.49
N LYS A 14 -1.11 -3.03 25.68
CA LYS A 14 -1.24 -1.60 26.01
C LYS A 14 0.05 -0.79 25.76
N TYR A 15 1.22 -1.43 25.74
CA TYR A 15 2.54 -0.80 25.70
C TYR A 15 3.53 -1.39 24.69
N SER A 16 3.12 -2.27 23.76
CA SER A 16 4.04 -2.86 22.78
C SER A 16 3.57 -2.65 21.34
N SER A 17 4.54 -2.41 20.44
CA SER A 17 4.29 -2.30 19.00
C SER A 17 4.19 -3.68 18.37
N ASN A 18 3.07 -4.39 18.61
CA ASN A 18 2.85 -5.71 18.06
C ASN A 18 2.62 -5.65 16.55
N ARG A 19 3.46 -6.34 15.81
CA ARG A 19 3.40 -6.52 14.36
C ARG A 19 3.11 -7.97 14.03
N GLY A 20 2.55 -8.21 12.84
CA GLY A 20 2.26 -9.58 12.42
C GLY A 20 3.48 -10.29 11.85
N ILE A 21 3.94 -9.87 10.67
CA ILE A 21 5.12 -10.41 9.99
C ILE A 21 6.13 -9.29 9.81
N VAL A 22 7.36 -9.49 10.30
CA VAL A 22 8.43 -8.49 10.23
C VAL A 22 9.66 -9.08 9.59
N LEU A 23 10.13 -8.42 8.52
CA LEU A 23 11.46 -8.62 7.98
C LEU A 23 12.30 -7.38 8.32
N TYR A 24 13.41 -7.62 9.00
CA TYR A 24 14.26 -6.56 9.55
C TYR A 24 15.75 -6.91 9.40
N ASN A 25 16.65 -5.91 9.38
CA ASN A 25 18.10 -6.12 9.32
C ASN A 25 18.56 -7.08 8.21
N SER A 26 18.33 -6.69 6.96
CA SER A 26 18.76 -7.44 5.78
C SER A 26 18.18 -8.86 5.66
N SER A 27 17.09 -9.14 6.37
CA SER A 27 16.38 -10.41 6.29
C SER A 27 15.79 -10.65 4.90
N LYS A 28 15.76 -11.91 4.47
CA LYS A 28 15.28 -12.28 3.15
C LYS A 28 14.30 -13.45 3.17
N VAL A 29 13.12 -13.22 2.61
CA VAL A 29 12.20 -14.29 2.24
C VAL A 29 12.45 -14.61 0.77
N LYS A 30 13.03 -15.77 0.47
CA LYS A 30 13.32 -16.22 -0.91
C LYS A 30 12.07 -16.57 -1.74
N GLY A 31 10.91 -16.53 -1.15
CA GLY A 31 9.60 -16.75 -1.80
C GLY A 31 8.64 -15.59 -1.56
N SER A 32 7.41 -15.90 -1.24
CA SER A 32 6.32 -14.95 -1.03
C SER A 32 5.78 -14.96 0.39
N ILE A 33 5.14 -13.85 0.79
CA ILE A 33 4.29 -13.76 1.99
C ILE A 33 2.85 -13.83 1.50
N ASN A 34 2.20 -14.97 1.65
CA ASN A 34 0.92 -15.19 1.00
C ASN A 34 -0.11 -15.95 1.86
N LYS A 35 -1.38 -15.63 1.62
CA LYS A 35 -2.54 -16.29 2.25
C LYS A 35 -2.50 -16.30 3.78
N ASN A 36 -1.79 -15.36 4.42
CA ASN A 36 -1.79 -15.23 5.87
C ASN A 36 -3.00 -14.42 6.33
N THR A 37 -3.52 -14.76 7.51
CA THR A 37 -4.55 -13.98 8.20
C THR A 37 -3.90 -13.30 9.40
N ILE A 38 -3.94 -11.95 9.43
CA ILE A 38 -3.26 -11.13 10.44
C ILE A 38 -4.25 -10.13 11.01
N GLU A 39 -4.42 -10.14 12.32
CA GLU A 39 -5.46 -9.35 12.99
C GLU A 39 -4.94 -8.62 14.23
N LYS A 40 -5.55 -7.48 14.53
CA LYS A 40 -5.38 -6.72 15.79
C LYS A 40 -3.94 -6.33 16.11
N CYS A 41 -3.12 -5.95 15.10
CA CYS A 41 -1.79 -5.44 15.35
C CYS A 41 -1.83 -4.03 15.93
N SER A 42 -1.11 -3.77 17.02
CA SER A 42 -0.99 -2.43 17.62
C SER A 42 0.02 -1.51 16.86
N ASP A 43 0.69 -2.03 15.83
CA ASP A 43 1.45 -1.28 14.82
C ASP A 43 0.99 -1.74 13.42
N SER A 44 1.89 -2.19 12.58
CA SER A 44 1.62 -2.63 11.21
C SER A 44 1.56 -4.14 11.07
N ALA A 45 0.73 -4.65 10.17
CA ALA A 45 0.56 -6.10 10.05
C ALA A 45 1.74 -6.77 9.33
N ILE A 46 2.19 -6.25 8.18
CA ILE A 46 3.36 -6.76 7.45
C ILE A 46 4.37 -5.63 7.27
N VAL A 47 5.59 -5.84 7.73
CA VAL A 47 6.70 -4.88 7.68
C VAL A 47 7.90 -5.48 6.96
N VAL A 48 8.40 -4.78 5.93
CA VAL A 48 9.67 -5.10 5.28
C VAL A 48 10.57 -3.88 5.40
N SER A 49 11.60 -3.93 6.24
CA SER A 49 12.41 -2.77 6.61
C SER A 49 13.90 -3.11 6.75
N LEU A 50 14.75 -2.06 6.76
CA LEU A 50 16.19 -2.13 6.94
C LEU A 50 16.88 -3.13 5.99
N LYS A 51 16.85 -2.78 4.69
CA LYS A 51 17.49 -3.57 3.60
C LYS A 51 16.91 -4.98 3.41
N SER A 52 15.79 -5.31 4.06
CA SER A 52 15.15 -6.63 3.95
C SER A 52 14.40 -6.81 2.63
N GLN A 53 14.23 -8.05 2.21
CA GLN A 53 13.64 -8.37 0.90
C GLN A 53 12.64 -9.52 0.96
N VAL A 54 11.56 -9.37 0.22
CA VAL A 54 10.70 -10.47 -0.23
C VAL A 54 10.94 -10.64 -1.72
N THR A 55 11.55 -11.75 -2.17
CA THR A 55 11.88 -11.92 -3.60
C THR A 55 10.65 -12.21 -4.46
N GLY A 56 9.64 -12.80 -3.88
CA GLY A 56 8.34 -13.02 -4.51
C GLY A 56 7.38 -11.84 -4.29
N SER A 57 6.14 -12.19 -4.00
CA SER A 57 5.03 -11.25 -3.80
C SER A 57 4.56 -11.24 -2.34
N VAL A 58 3.89 -10.15 -1.96
CA VAL A 58 3.01 -10.12 -0.79
C VAL A 58 1.59 -10.21 -1.31
N ASN A 59 0.96 -11.40 -1.26
CA ASN A 59 -0.30 -11.62 -1.95
C ASN A 59 -1.32 -12.46 -1.16
N GLY A 60 -2.60 -12.21 -1.44
CA GLY A 60 -3.71 -12.99 -0.89
C GLY A 60 -3.85 -12.92 0.64
N ASN A 61 -3.14 -12.01 1.32
CA ASN A 61 -3.24 -11.90 2.77
C ASN A 61 -4.53 -11.21 3.19
N LYS A 62 -5.12 -11.66 4.30
CA LYS A 62 -6.26 -11.05 4.98
C LYS A 62 -5.73 -10.29 6.20
N ILE A 63 -5.87 -8.98 6.20
CA ILE A 63 -5.36 -8.10 7.26
C ILE A 63 -6.51 -7.30 7.82
N SER A 64 -6.67 -7.27 9.14
CA SER A 64 -7.68 -6.47 9.80
C SER A 64 -7.16 -5.79 11.07
N SER A 65 -7.61 -4.54 11.27
CA SER A 65 -7.38 -3.78 12.51
C SER A 65 -5.90 -3.56 12.85
N ALA A 66 -5.08 -3.17 11.87
CA ALA A 66 -3.72 -2.68 12.12
C ALA A 66 -3.76 -1.21 12.57
N ALA A 67 -3.05 -0.86 13.66
CA ALA A 67 -3.08 0.49 14.19
C ALA A 67 -2.33 1.52 13.32
N LYS A 68 -1.42 1.09 12.44
CA LYS A 68 -0.77 1.97 11.47
C LYS A 68 -1.06 1.52 10.03
N TYR A 69 -0.29 0.56 9.53
CA TYR A 69 -0.35 0.14 8.13
C TYR A 69 -0.71 -1.34 8.00
N GLY A 70 -1.44 -1.69 6.96
CA GLY A 70 -1.63 -3.10 6.62
C GLY A 70 -0.32 -3.72 6.12
N ILE A 71 0.30 -3.12 5.11
CA ILE A 71 1.58 -3.56 4.53
C ILE A 71 2.47 -2.34 4.38
N GLN A 72 3.74 -2.42 4.81
CA GLN A 72 4.70 -1.34 4.60
C GLN A 72 6.08 -1.82 4.14
N THR A 73 6.73 -1.01 3.28
CA THR A 73 8.13 -1.15 2.90
C THR A 73 8.89 0.11 3.26
N LEU A 74 10.02 0.00 3.95
CA LEU A 74 10.82 1.13 4.45
C LEU A 74 12.32 0.86 4.30
N ASN A 75 13.15 1.92 4.42
CA ASN A 75 14.58 1.84 4.68
C ASN A 75 15.34 0.90 3.72
N LYS A 76 15.30 1.21 2.42
CA LYS A 76 15.99 0.47 1.34
C LYS A 76 15.53 -1.00 1.17
N SER A 77 14.34 -1.34 1.65
CA SER A 77 13.75 -2.67 1.53
C SER A 77 12.90 -2.81 0.27
N SER A 78 12.59 -4.03 -0.14
CA SER A 78 11.83 -4.27 -1.36
C SER A 78 10.96 -5.52 -1.34
N ILE A 79 9.95 -5.47 -2.23
CA ILE A 79 9.14 -6.62 -2.63
C ILE A 79 9.42 -6.83 -4.12
N GLY A 80 9.90 -8.02 -4.47
CA GLY A 80 10.47 -8.32 -5.78
C GLY A 80 9.46 -8.32 -6.92
N LYS A 81 8.24 -8.81 -6.71
CA LYS A 81 7.24 -8.94 -7.77
C LYS A 81 6.04 -8.00 -7.58
N ALA A 82 5.17 -8.28 -6.63
CA ALA A 82 3.94 -7.53 -6.46
C ALA A 82 3.41 -7.50 -5.02
N ILE A 83 2.59 -6.49 -4.72
CA ILE A 83 1.63 -6.51 -3.62
C ILE A 83 0.26 -6.73 -4.25
N ALA A 84 -0.28 -7.95 -4.15
CA ALA A 84 -1.42 -8.32 -4.96
C ALA A 84 -2.52 -9.06 -4.18
N SER A 85 -3.77 -8.86 -4.58
CA SER A 85 -4.93 -9.63 -4.10
C SER A 85 -5.09 -9.66 -2.57
N ASN A 86 -4.50 -8.72 -1.84
CA ASN A 86 -4.67 -8.63 -0.39
C ASN A 86 -6.02 -7.98 -0.05
N THR A 87 -6.63 -8.45 1.04
CA THR A 87 -7.78 -7.80 1.65
C THR A 87 -7.34 -7.11 2.93
N ILE A 88 -7.42 -5.78 2.97
CA ILE A 88 -6.97 -4.96 4.09
C ILE A 88 -8.14 -4.14 4.61
N LYS A 89 -8.50 -4.34 5.87
CA LYS A 89 -9.60 -3.63 6.52
C LYS A 89 -9.12 -2.90 7.76
N ASN A 90 -9.54 -1.63 7.90
CA ASN A 90 -9.34 -0.85 9.13
C ASN A 90 -7.86 -0.71 9.56
N ALA A 91 -6.94 -0.55 8.60
CA ALA A 91 -5.62 -0.06 8.91
C ALA A 91 -5.73 1.45 9.20
N LYS A 92 -5.51 1.87 10.46
CA LYS A 92 -5.87 3.22 10.92
C LYS A 92 -5.21 4.34 10.12
N THR A 93 -3.99 4.17 9.63
CA THR A 93 -3.33 5.18 8.80
C THR A 93 -3.54 4.89 7.31
N SER A 94 -2.89 3.89 6.76
CA SER A 94 -3.04 3.52 5.34
C SER A 94 -3.02 2.02 5.15
N GLY A 95 -3.72 1.54 4.12
CA GLY A 95 -3.74 0.12 3.81
C GLY A 95 -2.36 -0.39 3.38
N ILE A 96 -1.72 0.31 2.44
CA ILE A 96 -0.38 0.01 1.95
C ILE A 96 0.47 1.26 1.98
N LEU A 97 1.68 1.18 2.58
CA LEU A 97 2.70 2.23 2.53
C LEU A 97 3.93 1.73 1.75
N ILE A 98 4.29 2.45 0.70
CA ILE A 98 5.52 2.24 -0.07
C ILE A 98 6.48 3.37 0.24
N GLY A 99 7.35 3.18 1.22
CA GLY A 99 8.43 4.11 1.59
C GLY A 99 9.78 3.73 0.98
N SER A 100 9.90 2.53 0.40
CA SER A 100 11.11 2.07 -0.27
C SER A 100 10.81 1.06 -1.36
N ILE A 101 11.57 1.13 -2.45
CA ILE A 101 11.57 0.18 -3.58
C ILE A 101 12.99 0.07 -4.14
N SER A 102 13.36 -1.10 -4.64
CA SER A 102 14.62 -1.35 -5.37
C SER A 102 14.42 -1.86 -6.80
N ASN A 103 13.16 -2.00 -7.22
CA ASN A 103 12.75 -2.48 -8.55
C ASN A 103 11.38 -1.89 -8.92
N THR A 104 10.94 -2.13 -10.14
CA THR A 104 9.57 -1.81 -10.54
C THR A 104 8.57 -2.64 -9.72
N LEU A 105 7.63 -1.97 -9.07
CA LEU A 105 6.65 -2.61 -8.19
C LEU A 105 5.23 -2.56 -8.78
N LYS A 106 4.53 -3.69 -8.76
CA LYS A 106 3.10 -3.77 -9.06
C LYS A 106 2.29 -3.81 -7.76
N ILE A 107 1.21 -3.04 -7.71
CA ILE A 107 0.21 -3.05 -6.62
C ILE A 107 -1.14 -3.31 -7.27
N GLU A 108 -1.66 -4.53 -7.17
CA GLU A 108 -2.79 -4.90 -8.01
C GLU A 108 -3.83 -5.77 -7.29
N LYS A 109 -5.10 -5.62 -7.72
CA LYS A 109 -6.21 -6.44 -7.25
C LYS A 109 -6.41 -6.44 -5.72
N ASN A 110 -5.86 -5.46 -5.00
CA ASN A 110 -6.07 -5.36 -3.56
C ASN A 110 -7.45 -4.77 -3.25
N LYS A 111 -8.09 -5.27 -2.17
CA LYS A 111 -9.30 -4.71 -1.60
C LYS A 111 -8.95 -4.02 -0.28
N ILE A 112 -9.10 -2.70 -0.23
CA ILE A 112 -8.67 -1.87 0.91
C ILE A 112 -9.84 -1.05 1.40
N SER A 113 -10.10 -1.07 2.71
CA SER A 113 -11.20 -0.29 3.28
C SER A 113 -10.89 0.24 4.69
N GLY A 114 -11.55 1.34 5.06
CA GLY A 114 -11.54 1.86 6.43
C GLY A 114 -10.23 2.56 6.85
N CYS A 115 -9.39 3.01 5.90
CA CYS A 115 -8.18 3.78 6.21
C CYS A 115 -8.49 5.27 6.32
N SER A 116 -7.83 5.99 7.27
CA SER A 116 -8.10 7.41 7.51
C SER A 116 -7.23 8.36 6.68
N ASN A 117 -6.00 7.96 6.32
CA ASN A 117 -5.09 8.80 5.53
C ASN A 117 -5.14 8.43 4.03
N ALA A 118 -4.78 7.21 3.67
CA ALA A 118 -4.84 6.76 2.29
C ALA A 118 -5.12 5.26 2.19
N GLY A 119 -5.81 4.83 1.13
CA GLY A 119 -5.84 3.41 0.79
C GLY A 119 -4.42 2.92 0.47
N ILE A 120 -3.74 3.62 -0.44
CA ILE A 120 -2.35 3.35 -0.83
C ILE A 120 -1.55 4.65 -0.77
N TYR A 121 -0.49 4.65 0.07
CA TYR A 121 0.43 5.77 0.21
C TYR A 121 1.78 5.42 -0.40
N ILE A 122 2.23 6.21 -1.36
CA ILE A 122 3.46 5.99 -2.13
C ILE A 122 4.38 7.18 -1.90
N GLN A 123 5.53 6.94 -1.25
CA GLN A 123 6.56 7.95 -1.00
C GLN A 123 7.95 7.29 -1.00
N PRO A 124 8.42 6.71 -2.12
CA PRO A 124 9.73 6.09 -2.17
C PRO A 124 10.85 7.13 -2.11
N ALA A 125 11.98 6.75 -1.55
CA ALA A 125 13.17 7.59 -1.50
C ALA A 125 13.74 7.90 -2.91
N THR A 126 13.44 7.08 -3.90
CA THR A 126 13.92 7.19 -5.29
C THR A 126 12.79 7.23 -6.30
N THR A 127 13.00 7.94 -7.41
CA THR A 127 12.13 7.94 -8.59
C THR A 127 12.67 7.06 -9.74
N LYS A 128 13.75 6.33 -9.51
CA LYS A 128 14.37 5.44 -10.52
C LYS A 128 13.38 4.40 -11.04
N TYR A 129 12.65 3.78 -10.13
CA TYR A 129 11.74 2.70 -10.45
C TYR A 129 10.29 3.17 -10.59
N LYS A 130 9.52 2.47 -11.41
CA LYS A 130 8.10 2.76 -11.65
C LYS A 130 7.22 1.95 -10.69
N ILE A 131 6.19 2.59 -10.16
CA ILE A 131 5.12 1.92 -9.41
C ILE A 131 3.87 1.90 -10.28
N THR A 132 3.35 0.69 -10.52
CA THR A 132 2.10 0.49 -11.25
C THR A 132 1.03 0.03 -10.27
N ALA A 133 -0.05 0.80 -10.11
CA ALA A 133 -1.19 0.41 -9.29
C ALA A 133 -2.43 0.25 -10.16
N THR A 134 -2.94 -0.98 -10.26
CA THR A 134 -4.03 -1.32 -11.17
C THR A 134 -5.04 -2.28 -10.55
N ASN A 135 -6.30 -2.16 -10.96
CA ASN A 135 -7.40 -3.04 -10.52
C ASN A 135 -7.59 -3.13 -8.99
N ASN A 136 -7.13 -2.14 -8.23
CA ASN A 136 -7.40 -2.11 -6.80
C ASN A 136 -8.80 -1.56 -6.53
N THR A 137 -9.43 -2.06 -5.48
CA THR A 137 -10.69 -1.52 -4.95
C THR A 137 -10.41 -0.85 -3.61
N ILE A 138 -10.62 0.46 -3.53
CA ILE A 138 -10.37 1.26 -2.33
C ILE A 138 -11.67 1.93 -1.91
N THR A 139 -12.10 1.66 -0.68
CA THR A 139 -13.26 2.29 -0.07
C THR A 139 -12.84 2.99 1.22
N GLY A 140 -12.84 4.31 1.21
CA GLY A 140 -12.52 5.12 2.39
C GLY A 140 -13.69 5.26 3.37
N ASN A 141 -13.52 6.17 4.31
CA ASN A 141 -14.52 6.55 5.32
C ASN A 141 -14.90 8.04 5.23
N LYS A 142 -14.90 8.60 4.00
CA LYS A 142 -15.08 10.02 3.67
C LYS A 142 -13.89 10.92 4.07
N LYS A 143 -12.82 10.35 4.62
CA LYS A 143 -11.55 11.03 4.95
C LYS A 143 -10.43 10.47 4.08
N GLY A 144 -9.30 11.19 4.00
CA GLY A 144 -8.11 10.75 3.31
C GLY A 144 -8.26 10.59 1.79
N SER A 145 -7.39 9.82 1.19
CA SER A 145 -7.30 9.64 -0.26
C SER A 145 -7.38 8.17 -0.66
N GLY A 146 -7.83 7.88 -1.87
CA GLY A 146 -7.63 6.56 -2.46
C GLY A 146 -6.14 6.27 -2.62
N PHE A 147 -5.47 7.19 -3.31
CA PHE A 147 -4.00 7.21 -3.42
C PHE A 147 -3.45 8.55 -2.94
N THR A 148 -2.40 8.51 -2.12
CA THR A 148 -1.53 9.65 -1.84
C THR A 148 -0.15 9.32 -2.37
N ILE A 149 0.38 10.18 -3.25
CA ILE A 149 1.63 9.91 -3.97
C ILE A 149 2.56 11.10 -3.83
N ARG A 150 3.76 10.84 -3.35
CA ARG A 150 4.82 11.83 -3.20
C ARG A 150 6.10 11.34 -3.85
N LYS A 151 6.72 12.19 -4.67
CA LYS A 151 8.03 11.93 -5.29
C LYS A 151 8.13 10.53 -5.91
N ALA A 152 7.26 10.19 -6.86
CA ALA A 152 7.23 8.88 -7.49
C ALA A 152 7.02 8.92 -9.01
N LYS A 153 7.53 7.89 -9.69
CA LYS A 153 7.17 7.58 -11.09
C LYS A 153 6.05 6.55 -11.08
N ILE A 154 4.89 6.92 -11.62
CA ILE A 154 3.64 6.17 -11.42
C ILE A 154 2.90 5.81 -12.70
N LEU A 155 2.12 4.74 -12.61
CA LEU A 155 1.02 4.41 -13.48
C LEU A 155 -0.17 3.97 -12.60
N ILE A 156 -1.23 4.78 -12.54
CA ILE A 156 -2.41 4.51 -11.73
C ILE A 156 -3.61 4.36 -12.66
N ASN A 157 -4.09 3.14 -12.85
CA ASN A 157 -5.19 2.90 -13.78
C ASN A 157 -6.11 1.75 -13.37
N LYS A 158 -7.32 1.76 -13.93
CA LYS A 158 -8.33 0.70 -13.74
C LYS A 158 -8.68 0.41 -12.26
N ASN A 159 -8.47 1.37 -11.34
CA ASN A 159 -8.84 1.20 -9.94
C ASN A 159 -10.29 1.66 -9.70
N LYS A 160 -10.96 1.04 -8.72
CA LYS A 160 -12.24 1.48 -8.18
C LYS A 160 -11.98 2.20 -6.85
N ILE A 161 -12.35 3.48 -6.76
CA ILE A 161 -12.08 4.32 -5.58
C ILE A 161 -13.37 5.01 -5.18
N SER A 162 -13.73 4.92 -3.90
CA SER A 162 -14.95 5.56 -3.41
C SER A 162 -14.86 5.99 -1.93
N LYS A 163 -15.75 6.91 -1.54
CA LYS A 163 -15.89 7.40 -0.16
C LYS A 163 -14.59 7.96 0.41
N VAL A 164 -13.89 8.80 -0.34
CA VAL A 164 -12.63 9.45 0.05
C VAL A 164 -12.69 10.95 -0.24
N THR A 165 -11.78 11.73 0.36
CA THR A 165 -11.65 13.17 0.07
C THR A 165 -11.07 13.40 -1.31
N PHE A 166 -9.98 12.72 -1.63
CA PHE A 166 -9.35 12.73 -2.97
C PHE A 166 -9.30 11.30 -3.53
N GLY A 167 -9.67 11.13 -4.79
CA GLY A 167 -9.48 9.85 -5.46
C GLY A 167 -8.00 9.53 -5.60
N VAL A 168 -7.25 10.41 -6.25
CA VAL A 168 -5.79 10.37 -6.37
C VAL A 168 -5.23 11.75 -6.03
N TYR A 169 -4.30 11.81 -5.08
CA TYR A 169 -3.51 12.98 -4.74
C TYR A 169 -2.05 12.74 -5.13
N ALA A 170 -1.48 13.57 -6.01
CA ALA A 170 -0.09 13.46 -6.45
C ALA A 170 0.61 14.82 -6.32
N ASP A 171 1.71 14.88 -5.58
CA ASP A 171 2.47 16.12 -5.38
C ASP A 171 3.30 16.53 -6.62
N LYS A 172 3.89 17.75 -6.56
CA LYS A 172 4.68 18.35 -7.63
C LYS A 172 5.94 17.55 -8.06
N LYS A 173 6.40 16.60 -7.26
CA LYS A 173 7.57 15.76 -7.55
C LYS A 173 7.19 14.44 -8.23
N CYS A 174 5.92 14.20 -8.48
CA CYS A 174 5.43 13.01 -9.19
C CYS A 174 5.54 13.17 -10.71
N LYS A 175 5.68 12.04 -11.40
CA LYS A 175 5.58 11.95 -12.86
C LYS A 175 4.92 10.63 -13.29
N GLY A 176 4.21 10.65 -14.41
CA GLY A 176 3.56 9.45 -14.97
C GLY A 176 2.11 9.66 -15.37
N ASN A 177 1.30 8.62 -15.31
CA ASN A 177 -0.07 8.65 -15.84
C ASN A 177 -1.10 8.20 -14.80
N VAL A 178 -2.27 8.86 -14.83
CA VAL A 178 -3.46 8.48 -14.07
C VAL A 178 -4.64 8.47 -15.04
N TYR A 179 -5.26 7.31 -15.28
CA TYR A 179 -6.38 7.18 -16.23
C TYR A 179 -7.25 5.96 -15.96
N ALA A 180 -8.42 5.91 -16.61
CA ALA A 180 -9.37 4.79 -16.56
C ALA A 180 -9.72 4.33 -15.13
N ASN A 181 -9.65 5.21 -14.13
CA ASN A 181 -10.07 4.87 -12.77
C ASN A 181 -11.55 5.21 -12.58
N LYS A 182 -12.32 4.29 -11.98
CA LYS A 182 -13.70 4.55 -11.57
C LYS A 182 -13.68 5.20 -10.18
N ILE A 183 -13.95 6.50 -10.11
CA ILE A 183 -13.86 7.30 -8.87
C ILE A 183 -15.22 7.92 -8.57
N SER A 184 -15.79 7.61 -7.40
CA SER A 184 -17.13 8.03 -6.99
C SER A 184 -17.19 8.41 -5.50
N LYS A 185 -18.25 9.14 -5.12
CA LYS A 185 -18.50 9.54 -3.73
C LYS A 185 -17.29 10.25 -3.09
N ILE A 186 -16.79 11.27 -3.80
CA ILE A 186 -15.61 12.06 -3.45
C ILE A 186 -16.06 13.39 -2.86
N THR A 187 -15.43 13.84 -1.76
CA THR A 187 -15.82 15.09 -1.10
C THR A 187 -15.10 16.32 -1.66
N LYS A 188 -13.91 16.16 -2.28
CA LYS A 188 -13.17 17.28 -2.90
C LYS A 188 -12.89 17.05 -4.39
N LYS A 189 -11.83 16.33 -4.75
CA LYS A 189 -11.43 16.14 -6.16
C LYS A 189 -11.19 14.66 -6.51
N LYS A 190 -11.64 14.25 -7.71
CA LYS A 190 -11.34 12.89 -8.22
C LYS A 190 -9.84 12.69 -8.39
N VAL A 191 -9.16 13.65 -9.02
CA VAL A 191 -7.70 13.65 -9.14
C VAL A 191 -7.19 15.07 -8.84
N TYR A 192 -6.21 15.15 -7.97
CA TYR A 192 -5.49 16.37 -7.65
C TYR A 192 -4.01 16.16 -7.94
N THR A 193 -3.40 17.08 -8.67
CA THR A 193 -1.97 17.06 -8.95
C THR A 193 -1.41 18.48 -9.03
N ASP A 194 -0.28 18.72 -8.38
CA ASP A 194 0.46 19.99 -8.42
C ASP A 194 1.45 20.05 -9.58
N THR A 195 1.40 19.09 -10.52
CA THR A 195 2.39 19.00 -11.59
C THR A 195 1.79 18.63 -12.94
N LYS A 196 2.25 19.30 -14.00
CA LYS A 196 1.96 18.94 -15.40
C LYS A 196 2.64 17.61 -15.82
N LYS A 197 3.58 17.09 -15.03
CA LYS A 197 4.29 15.82 -15.29
C LYS A 197 3.46 14.58 -15.01
N VAL A 198 2.31 14.73 -14.34
CA VAL A 198 1.31 13.68 -14.20
C VAL A 198 0.22 13.90 -15.24
N LYS A 199 0.21 13.07 -16.28
CA LYS A 199 -0.75 13.16 -17.37
C LYS A 199 -2.05 12.46 -16.96
N LEU A 200 -3.15 13.21 -17.05
CA LEU A 200 -4.50 12.67 -16.91
C LEU A 200 -4.97 12.28 -18.31
N LYS A 201 -5.12 10.99 -18.56
CA LYS A 201 -5.70 10.49 -19.81
C LYS A 201 -7.18 10.16 -19.56
N LYS A 202 -8.03 10.51 -20.52
CA LYS A 202 -9.45 10.12 -20.53
C LYS A 202 -9.60 8.60 -20.68
#